data_2cbb6a36195bb4b0c2abdf7cb5a9b484
#
_entry.id   2cbb6a36195bb4b0c2abdf7cb5a9b484
#
_cell.length_a   1.000
_cell.length_b   1.000
_cell.length_c   1.000
_cell.angle_alpha   90.00
_cell.angle_beta   90.00
_cell.angle_gamma   90.00
#
_symmetry.space_group_name_H-M   'P 1'
#
loop_
_entity.id
_entity.type
_entity.pdbx_description
1 polymer ?
#
loop_
_entity_poly.entity_id
_entity_poly.type
_entity_poly.pdbx_seq_one_letter_code
_entity_poly.pdbx_strand_id
1 'polypeptide(L)' 'MTFTDKQMFEAIEANGDVKICFEKISNACKELKSKTGCPNDDIDRFLEFAIGKWADSY' A
#
# COMPACT_ATOMS: atom_id res chain seq x y z
N MET A 1 -7.19 -0.07 -18.42
CA MET A 1 -6.43 -1.33 -18.35
C MET A 1 -6.63 -1.96 -16.99
N THR A 2 -6.87 -3.26 -16.96
CA THR A 2 -7.16 -3.97 -15.72
C THR A 2 -6.09 -5.02 -15.47
N PHE A 3 -5.49 -5.00 -14.28
CA PHE A 3 -4.55 -6.03 -13.86
C PHE A 3 -5.31 -7.17 -13.19
N THR A 4 -4.98 -8.41 -13.54
CA THR A 4 -5.35 -9.55 -12.71
C THR A 4 -4.47 -9.56 -11.45
N ASP A 5 -4.87 -10.30 -10.43
CA ASP A 5 -4.06 -10.42 -9.21
C ASP A 5 -2.65 -10.92 -9.52
N LYS A 6 -2.54 -11.92 -10.39
CA LYS A 6 -1.25 -12.46 -10.81
C LYS A 6 -0.39 -11.39 -11.49
N GLN A 7 -0.98 -10.62 -12.41
CA GLN A 7 -0.25 -9.55 -13.09
C GLN A 7 0.20 -8.47 -12.13
N MET A 8 -0.63 -8.14 -11.13
CA MET A 8 -0.27 -7.14 -10.12
C MET A 8 0.92 -7.64 -9.28
N PHE A 9 0.90 -8.89 -8.82
CA PHE A 9 2.02 -9.45 -8.08
C PHE A 9 3.31 -9.48 -8.91
N GLU A 10 3.21 -9.86 -10.17
CA GLU A 10 4.36 -9.86 -11.08
C GLU A 10 4.91 -8.45 -11.28
N ALA A 11 4.03 -7.46 -11.40
CA ALA A 11 4.43 -6.06 -11.56
C ALA A 11 5.12 -5.52 -10.29
N ILE A 12 4.66 -5.92 -9.11
CA ILE A 12 5.31 -5.54 -7.85
C ILE A 12 6.72 -6.12 -7.76
N GLU A 13 6.92 -7.34 -8.25
CA GLU A 13 8.23 -7.98 -8.24
C GLU A 13 9.17 -7.46 -9.34
N ALA A 14 8.61 -6.88 -10.40
CA ALA A 14 9.41 -6.30 -11.47
C ALA A 14 10.02 -4.97 -11.04
N ASN A 15 11.12 -4.56 -11.68
CA ASN A 15 11.78 -3.28 -11.40
C ASN A 15 11.16 -2.16 -12.24
N GLY A 16 9.95 -1.76 -11.87
CA GLY A 16 9.21 -0.72 -12.61
C GLY A 16 8.39 0.17 -11.70
N ASP A 17 7.49 0.93 -12.30
CA ASP A 17 6.71 1.95 -11.60
C ASP A 17 5.80 1.36 -10.51
N VAL A 18 5.23 0.18 -10.76
CA VAL A 18 4.36 -0.47 -9.77
C VAL A 18 5.14 -0.82 -8.51
N LYS A 19 6.34 -1.34 -8.68
CA LYS A 19 7.23 -1.65 -7.54
C LYS A 19 7.59 -0.40 -6.76
N ILE A 20 7.91 0.68 -7.45
CA ILE A 20 8.25 1.95 -6.81
C ILE A 20 7.07 2.46 -5.98
N CYS A 21 5.86 2.42 -6.53
CA CYS A 21 4.65 2.82 -5.81
C CYS A 21 4.37 1.92 -4.61
N PHE A 22 4.56 0.62 -4.77
CA PHE A 22 4.40 -0.34 -3.68
C PHE A 22 5.38 -0.06 -2.54
N GLU A 23 6.63 0.23 -2.88
CA GLU A 23 7.64 0.57 -1.86
C GLU A 23 7.29 1.85 -1.11
N LYS A 24 6.72 2.85 -1.78
CA LYS A 24 6.25 4.08 -1.13
C LYS A 24 5.16 3.78 -0.11
N ILE A 25 4.21 2.92 -0.44
CA ILE A 25 3.16 2.51 0.49
C ILE A 25 3.75 1.75 1.68
N SER A 26 4.66 0.81 1.42
CA SER A 26 5.33 0.07 2.48
C SER A 26 6.12 0.98 3.40
N ASN A 27 6.83 1.95 2.85
CA ASN A 27 7.60 2.91 3.63
C ASN A 27 6.69 3.82 4.46
N ALA A 28 5.56 4.22 3.91
CA ALA A 28 4.56 5.00 4.65
C ALA A 28 4.03 4.23 5.87
N CYS A 29 3.77 2.93 5.72
CA CYS A 29 3.34 2.09 6.84
C CYS A 29 4.42 1.95 7.90
N LYS A 30 5.68 1.76 7.49
CA LYS A 30 6.81 1.69 8.40
C LYS A 30 7.00 3.00 9.16
N GLU A 31 6.85 4.11 8.47
CA GLU A 31 6.97 5.44 9.07
C GLU A 31 5.86 5.67 10.10
N LEU A 32 4.63 5.31 9.78
CA LEU A 32 3.51 5.41 10.70
C LEU A 32 3.79 4.62 11.98
N LYS A 33 4.23 3.38 11.82
CA LYS A 33 4.55 2.52 12.96
C LYS A 33 5.67 3.11 13.81
N SER A 34 6.70 3.64 13.17
CA SER A 34 7.85 4.26 13.85
C SER A 34 7.44 5.51 14.64
N LYS A 35 6.60 6.35 14.06
CA LYS A 35 6.21 7.63 14.68
C LYS A 35 5.18 7.47 15.78
N THR A 36 4.29 6.49 15.66
CA THR A 36 3.17 6.32 16.60
C THR A 36 3.35 5.16 17.55
N GLY A 37 4.23 4.20 17.21
CA GLY A 37 4.41 2.97 17.99
C GLY A 37 3.22 2.04 17.92
N CYS A 38 2.31 2.20 16.94
CA CYS A 38 1.11 1.39 16.87
C CYS A 38 1.41 -0.06 16.47
N PRO A 39 0.54 -1.03 16.87
CA PRO A 39 0.69 -2.43 16.47
C PRO A 39 0.33 -2.63 15.00
N ASN A 40 0.70 -3.81 14.47
CA ASN A 40 0.44 -4.14 13.07
C ASN A 40 -1.06 -4.12 12.72
N ASP A 41 -1.93 -4.44 13.66
CA ASP A 41 -3.38 -4.36 13.44
C ASP A 41 -3.83 -2.94 13.09
N ASP A 42 -3.21 -1.94 13.70
CA ASP A 42 -3.51 -0.54 13.38
C ASP A 42 -3.00 -0.15 12.00
N ILE A 43 -1.90 -0.72 11.55
CA ILE A 43 -1.42 -0.51 10.19
C ILE A 43 -2.42 -1.08 9.17
N ASP A 44 -2.97 -2.26 9.43
CA ASP A 44 -4.00 -2.84 8.56
C ASP A 44 -5.23 -1.94 8.48
N ARG A 45 -5.66 -1.39 9.61
CA ARG A 45 -6.80 -0.45 9.66
C ARG A 45 -6.49 0.84 8.93
N PHE A 46 -5.27 1.36 9.05
CA PHE A 46 -4.82 2.53 8.32
C PHE A 46 -4.93 2.30 6.81
N LEU A 47 -4.50 1.14 6.32
CA LEU A 47 -4.60 0.81 4.90
C LEU A 47 -6.06 0.71 4.45
N GLU A 48 -6.94 0.15 5.27
CA GLU A 48 -8.37 0.09 4.96
C GLU A 48 -8.98 1.49 4.84
N PHE A 49 -8.63 2.39 5.74
CA PHE A 49 -9.07 3.78 5.67
C PHE A 49 -8.52 4.49 4.43
N ALA A 50 -7.27 4.23 4.07
CA ALA A 50 -6.66 4.81 2.88
C ALA A 50 -7.39 4.35 1.62
N ILE A 51 -7.74 3.07 1.54
CA ILE A 51 -8.52 2.52 0.42
C ILE A 51 -9.89 3.20 0.34
N GLY A 52 -10.58 3.35 1.49
CA GLY A 52 -11.88 4.01 1.53
C GLY A 52 -11.81 5.47 1.07
N LYS A 53 -10.80 6.20 1.50
CA LYS A 53 -10.59 7.59 1.09
C LYS A 53 -10.31 7.71 -0.41
N TRP A 54 -9.50 6.82 -0.94
CA TRP A 54 -9.25 6.75 -2.37
C TRP A 54 -10.55 6.53 -3.15
N ALA A 55 -11.35 5.53 -2.73
CA ALA A 55 -12.60 5.20 -3.40
C ALA A 55 -13.60 6.36 -3.36
N ASP A 56 -13.66 7.11 -2.26
CA ASP A 56 -14.54 8.27 -2.13
C ASP A 56 -14.10 9.45 -2.99
N SER A 57 -12.80 9.56 -3.30
CA SER A 57 -12.24 10.67 -4.08
C SER A 57 -12.31 10.43 -5.59
N TYR A 58 -12.39 9.20 -6.00
CA TYR A 58 -12.36 8.79 -7.40
C TYR A 58 -13.44 7.77 -7.73
#